data_886fb3b9e355620f61f2ea05081089ee
#
_entry.id   886fb3b9e355620f61f2ea05081089ee
#
_cell.length_a   1.000
_cell.length_b   1.000
_cell.length_c   1.000
_cell.angle_alpha   90.00
_cell.angle_beta   90.00
_cell.angle_gamma   90.00
#
_symmetry.space_group_name_H-M   'P 1'
#
loop_
_entity.id
_entity.type
_entity.pdbx_description
1 polymer ?
#
loop_
_entity_poly.entity_id
_entity_poly.type
_entity_poly.pdbx_seq_one_letter_code
_entity_poly.pdbx_strand_id
1 'polypeptide(L)'
;MALLSVLTGCVSTPATGTAAVDACSARIAVFGPLSGDSANLGRNVGEGVRLAVDQYNRGRPHCQVRVVDFDSQGDPKRAPALAQQVVADQRILGVVGPAFSGESEAANPLLDQGSVATISASATAASLSERGWGTFHRVLGSDDTQGPAAGRYIDTVLAGRKVFVIDDAGAYGQGLASRVIEVLGDRVVQSITMPPGSADIRDVVTQIQAAAPDTIFYGGYYGEAGRLLRQARAVGVTATFVAGDGVKDDGFVAEAGLSAAQGAVITCPCRPPETVGGSFTRDYHDKFGRPPGTFSAEGYDAATVFLRGIEADRLSRRAMVRFVSAYEGPGLTTTVRFTPSGELVDSSVTVWAYQVRGRALVADQPIP
;
A
#
# COMPACT_ATOMS: atom_id res chain seq x y z
N MET A 1 6.66 -66.18 -40.55
CA MET A 1 5.71 -65.15 -40.12
C MET A 1 6.08 -64.72 -38.73
N ALA A 2 6.71 -63.55 -38.60
CA ALA A 2 7.11 -62.97 -37.33
C ALA A 2 6.15 -61.84 -36.97
N LEU A 3 5.44 -61.93 -35.86
CA LEU A 3 4.55 -60.91 -35.34
C LEU A 3 5.42 -59.84 -34.58
N LEU A 4 5.40 -58.63 -35.09
CA LEU A 4 5.96 -57.48 -34.39
C LEU A 4 4.88 -56.90 -33.44
N SER A 5 5.08 -57.02 -32.12
CA SER A 5 4.25 -56.37 -31.10
C SER A 5 4.74 -54.94 -30.90
N VAL A 6 3.93 -53.94 -31.26
CA VAL A 6 4.17 -52.52 -31.01
C VAL A 6 3.70 -52.22 -29.59
N LEU A 7 4.64 -51.94 -28.71
CA LEU A 7 4.36 -51.38 -27.36
C LEU A 7 4.13 -49.87 -27.48
N THR A 8 2.88 -49.45 -27.35
CA THR A 8 2.50 -48.03 -27.22
C THR A 8 2.75 -47.62 -25.77
N GLY A 9 3.87 -46.93 -25.51
CA GLY A 9 4.14 -46.31 -24.24
C GLY A 9 3.31 -45.01 -24.08
N CYS A 10 2.38 -45.00 -23.13
CA CYS A 10 1.74 -43.77 -22.67
C CYS A 10 2.76 -42.88 -21.98
N VAL A 11 3.19 -41.82 -22.63
CA VAL A 11 3.96 -40.76 -22.00
C VAL A 11 2.98 -39.93 -21.18
N SER A 12 2.94 -40.15 -19.88
CA SER A 12 2.21 -39.29 -18.93
C SER A 12 2.98 -37.98 -18.80
N THR A 13 2.53 -36.92 -19.43
CA THR A 13 2.96 -35.55 -19.16
C THR A 13 2.63 -35.23 -17.71
N PRO A 14 3.59 -34.78 -16.88
CA PRO A 14 3.25 -34.33 -15.53
C PRO A 14 2.41 -33.07 -15.63
N ALA A 15 1.16 -33.15 -15.18
CA ALA A 15 0.34 -31.97 -14.96
C ALA A 15 1.03 -31.11 -13.87
N THR A 16 1.59 -29.96 -14.27
CA THR A 16 2.09 -28.93 -13.38
C THR A 16 0.92 -28.20 -12.70
N GLY A 17 0.09 -28.94 -12.00
CA GLY A 17 -0.89 -28.41 -11.06
C GLY A 17 -0.20 -28.22 -9.73
N THR A 18 -0.12 -26.99 -9.22
CA THR A 18 0.29 -26.76 -7.84
C THR A 18 -0.60 -27.61 -6.93
N ALA A 19 0.01 -28.51 -6.14
CA ALA A 19 -0.72 -29.36 -5.21
C ALA A 19 -1.51 -28.49 -4.21
N ALA A 20 -2.71 -28.93 -3.84
CA ALA A 20 -3.46 -28.30 -2.77
C ALA A 20 -2.71 -28.53 -1.45
N VAL A 21 -2.67 -27.47 -0.60
CA VAL A 21 -2.10 -27.59 0.75
C VAL A 21 -3.18 -28.01 1.73
N ASP A 22 -2.78 -28.54 2.89
CA ASP A 22 -3.69 -28.71 4.01
C ASP A 22 -4.07 -27.34 4.59
N ALA A 23 -5.36 -27.09 4.81
CA ALA A 23 -5.88 -25.85 5.39
C ALA A 23 -5.17 -25.49 6.71
N CYS A 24 -4.84 -26.51 7.52
CA CYS A 24 -4.14 -26.35 8.80
C CYS A 24 -2.65 -25.99 8.66
N SER A 25 -2.11 -26.04 7.45
CA SER A 25 -0.75 -25.61 7.12
C SER A 25 -0.70 -24.33 6.30
N ALA A 26 -1.87 -23.77 5.95
CA ALA A 26 -1.99 -22.59 5.13
C ALA A 26 -1.31 -21.37 5.77
N ARG A 27 -0.69 -20.54 4.92
CA ARG A 27 0.01 -19.32 5.33
C ARG A 27 -0.45 -18.14 4.51
N ILE A 28 -0.49 -16.98 5.16
CA ILE A 28 -0.64 -15.66 4.52
C ILE A 28 0.66 -14.91 4.78
N ALA A 29 1.28 -14.39 3.73
CA ALA A 29 2.47 -13.58 3.86
C ALA A 29 2.08 -12.11 4.09
N VAL A 30 2.83 -11.41 4.94
CA VAL A 30 2.90 -9.95 5.01
C VAL A 30 4.21 -9.53 4.34
N PHE A 31 4.11 -8.70 3.31
CA PHE A 31 5.27 -8.28 2.55
C PHE A 31 5.34 -6.75 2.49
N GLY A 32 6.37 -6.17 3.10
CA GLY A 32 6.56 -4.72 3.11
C GLY A 32 7.65 -4.29 4.09
N PRO A 33 7.79 -2.97 4.35
CA PRO A 33 8.76 -2.44 5.29
C PRO A 33 8.31 -2.73 6.74
N LEU A 34 8.88 -3.73 7.36
CA LEU A 34 8.63 -4.05 8.76
C LEU A 34 9.71 -3.46 9.68
N SER A 35 10.81 -3.01 9.09
CA SER A 35 11.87 -2.22 9.71
C SER A 35 12.35 -1.10 8.76
N GLY A 36 13.19 -0.18 9.25
CA GLY A 36 13.66 0.98 8.49
C GLY A 36 12.78 2.24 8.68
N ASP A 37 13.09 3.30 7.90
CA ASP A 37 12.57 4.66 8.09
C ASP A 37 11.05 4.80 7.91
N SER A 38 10.44 3.94 7.09
CA SER A 38 9.00 3.95 6.82
C SER A 38 8.27 2.70 7.37
N ALA A 39 8.88 2.03 8.35
CA ALA A 39 8.40 0.76 8.89
C ALA A 39 6.99 0.81 9.50
N ASN A 40 6.55 1.96 10.01
CA ASN A 40 5.23 2.05 10.62
C ASN A 40 4.12 1.68 9.65
N LEU A 41 4.21 2.11 8.39
CA LEU A 41 3.18 1.80 7.37
C LEU A 41 3.05 0.29 7.13
N GLY A 42 4.18 -0.41 6.93
CA GLY A 42 4.16 -1.87 6.75
C GLY A 42 3.74 -2.64 8.00
N ARG A 43 4.17 -2.18 9.19
CA ARG A 43 3.74 -2.78 10.46
C ARG A 43 2.24 -2.63 10.68
N ASN A 44 1.67 -1.47 10.38
CA ASN A 44 0.23 -1.24 10.50
C ASN A 44 -0.55 -2.22 9.62
N VAL A 45 -0.13 -2.41 8.36
CA VAL A 45 -0.71 -3.44 7.48
C VAL A 45 -0.59 -4.82 8.13
N GLY A 46 0.61 -5.20 8.59
CA GLY A 46 0.85 -6.50 9.22
C GLY A 46 0.04 -6.72 10.50
N GLU A 47 -0.20 -5.69 11.29
CA GLU A 47 -1.04 -5.76 12.49
C GLU A 47 -2.51 -5.98 12.11
N GLY A 48 -3.02 -5.31 11.08
CA GLY A 48 -4.35 -5.57 10.53
C GLY A 48 -4.51 -7.03 10.09
N VAL A 49 -3.52 -7.56 9.36
CA VAL A 49 -3.48 -8.98 8.95
C VAL A 49 -3.52 -9.92 10.16
N ARG A 50 -2.69 -9.66 11.17
CA ARG A 50 -2.63 -10.49 12.38
C ARG A 50 -3.90 -10.45 13.18
N LEU A 51 -4.59 -9.30 13.22
CA LEU A 51 -5.88 -9.22 13.89
C LEU A 51 -6.94 -10.09 13.17
N ALA A 52 -7.01 -9.99 11.84
CA ALA A 52 -7.94 -10.81 11.04
C ALA A 52 -7.68 -12.31 11.21
N VAL A 53 -6.40 -12.72 11.11
CA VAL A 53 -5.99 -14.13 11.26
C VAL A 53 -6.28 -14.66 12.67
N ASP A 54 -6.01 -13.88 13.71
CA ASP A 54 -6.31 -14.29 15.08
C ASP A 54 -7.80 -14.46 15.32
N GLN A 55 -8.62 -13.56 14.80
CA GLN A 55 -10.08 -13.67 14.90
C GLN A 55 -10.59 -14.92 14.16
N TYR A 56 -10.05 -15.19 12.97
CA TYR A 56 -10.34 -16.41 12.21
C TYR A 56 -9.95 -17.68 12.98
N ASN A 57 -8.81 -17.68 13.64
CA ASN A 57 -8.26 -18.83 14.35
C ASN A 57 -8.94 -19.13 15.69
N ARG A 58 -9.64 -18.17 16.33
CA ARG A 58 -10.25 -18.36 17.66
C ARG A 58 -11.19 -19.54 17.76
N GLY A 59 -11.91 -19.86 16.68
CA GLY A 59 -12.81 -21.02 16.63
C GLY A 59 -12.16 -22.31 16.10
N ARG A 60 -10.83 -22.32 15.86
CA ARG A 60 -10.12 -23.38 15.12
C ARG A 60 -8.83 -23.82 15.81
N PRO A 61 -8.86 -24.33 17.06
CA PRO A 61 -7.64 -24.58 17.85
C PRO A 61 -6.68 -25.62 17.22
N HIS A 62 -7.21 -26.54 16.42
CA HIS A 62 -6.44 -27.61 15.78
C HIS A 62 -6.07 -27.36 14.32
N CYS A 63 -6.54 -26.25 13.74
CA CYS A 63 -6.34 -25.92 12.33
C CYS A 63 -6.19 -24.41 12.15
N GLN A 64 -4.96 -23.90 12.29
CA GLN A 64 -4.69 -22.47 12.33
C GLN A 64 -3.93 -22.01 11.09
N VAL A 65 -4.41 -20.94 10.46
CA VAL A 65 -3.67 -20.17 9.46
C VAL A 65 -2.53 -19.41 10.15
N ARG A 66 -1.36 -19.38 9.51
CA ARG A 66 -0.18 -18.66 10.04
C ARG A 66 0.16 -17.45 9.19
N VAL A 67 0.62 -16.40 9.85
CA VAL A 67 1.21 -15.21 9.19
C VAL A 67 2.72 -15.41 9.12
N VAL A 68 3.31 -15.06 7.97
CA VAL A 68 4.76 -15.09 7.73
C VAL A 68 5.20 -13.73 7.20
N ASP A 69 6.26 -13.18 7.78
CA ASP A 69 6.76 -11.85 7.46
C ASP A 69 7.89 -11.88 6.41
N PHE A 70 7.83 -10.93 5.48
CA PHE A 70 8.86 -10.66 4.48
C PHE A 70 9.22 -9.17 4.54
N ASP A 71 10.28 -8.86 5.29
CA ASP A 71 10.73 -7.49 5.54
C ASP A 71 11.61 -6.97 4.40
N SER A 72 11.04 -6.10 3.59
CA SER A 72 11.73 -5.41 2.50
C SER A 72 12.58 -4.22 2.96
N GLN A 73 12.30 -3.68 4.15
CA GLN A 73 12.85 -2.41 4.63
C GLN A 73 12.49 -1.20 3.75
N GLY A 74 11.48 -1.33 2.89
CA GLY A 74 11.12 -0.29 1.92
C GLY A 74 12.05 -0.23 0.69
N ASP A 75 13.00 -1.17 0.56
CA ASP A 75 13.96 -1.20 -0.54
C ASP A 75 13.47 -2.12 -1.67
N PRO A 76 13.10 -1.57 -2.85
CA PRO A 76 12.70 -2.37 -4.01
C PRO A 76 13.75 -3.39 -4.47
N LYS A 77 15.03 -3.15 -4.19
CA LYS A 77 16.11 -4.08 -4.57
C LYS A 77 16.07 -5.38 -3.76
N ARG A 78 15.48 -5.37 -2.58
CA ARG A 78 15.32 -6.56 -1.74
C ARG A 78 14.11 -7.40 -2.15
N ALA A 79 13.12 -6.77 -2.76
CA ALA A 79 11.82 -7.37 -3.04
C ALA A 79 11.89 -8.63 -3.93
N PRO A 80 12.74 -8.73 -5.00
CA PRO A 80 12.83 -9.95 -5.80
C PRO A 80 13.27 -11.18 -5.02
N ALA A 81 14.28 -11.05 -4.16
CA ALA A 81 14.77 -12.18 -3.35
C ALA A 81 13.71 -12.66 -2.34
N LEU A 82 12.94 -11.75 -1.75
CA LEU A 82 11.85 -12.08 -0.86
C LEU A 82 10.69 -12.75 -1.62
N ALA A 83 10.35 -12.25 -2.82
CA ALA A 83 9.35 -12.87 -3.68
C ALA A 83 9.71 -14.32 -4.05
N GLN A 84 10.99 -14.61 -4.34
CA GLN A 84 11.46 -15.97 -4.58
C GLN A 84 11.25 -16.87 -3.35
N GLN A 85 11.48 -16.36 -2.13
CA GLN A 85 11.22 -17.10 -0.89
C GLN A 85 9.72 -17.38 -0.72
N VAL A 86 8.85 -16.40 -1.01
CA VAL A 86 7.39 -16.59 -1.01
C VAL A 86 7.00 -17.69 -2.00
N VAL A 87 7.54 -17.65 -3.22
CA VAL A 87 7.24 -18.64 -4.27
C VAL A 87 7.71 -20.04 -3.88
N ALA A 88 8.85 -20.15 -3.19
CA ALA A 88 9.39 -21.42 -2.72
C ALA A 88 8.53 -22.12 -1.63
N ASP A 89 7.87 -21.36 -0.75
CA ASP A 89 6.97 -21.94 0.27
C ASP A 89 5.55 -22.14 -0.27
N GLN A 90 5.24 -23.34 -0.75
CA GLN A 90 3.94 -23.68 -1.34
C GLN A 90 2.75 -23.55 -0.36
N ARG A 91 3.00 -23.44 0.96
CA ARG A 91 1.95 -23.21 1.98
C ARG A 91 1.47 -21.76 2.00
N ILE A 92 2.22 -20.83 1.41
CA ILE A 92 1.77 -19.46 1.25
C ILE A 92 0.76 -19.41 0.09
N LEU A 93 -0.49 -19.18 0.46
CA LEU A 93 -1.62 -19.12 -0.47
C LEU A 93 -1.87 -17.72 -1.02
N GLY A 94 -1.42 -16.68 -0.28
CA GLY A 94 -1.56 -15.30 -0.69
C GLY A 94 -0.63 -14.37 0.07
N VAL A 95 -0.44 -13.18 -0.49
CA VAL A 95 0.42 -12.12 0.05
C VAL A 95 -0.44 -10.89 0.29
N VAL A 96 -0.47 -10.38 1.52
CA VAL A 96 -0.90 -9.02 1.78
C VAL A 96 0.30 -8.10 1.58
N GLY A 97 0.25 -7.33 0.51
CA GLY A 97 1.37 -6.56 -0.03
C GLY A 97 1.72 -6.98 -1.48
N PRO A 98 2.92 -6.63 -2.00
CA PRO A 98 3.91 -5.77 -1.35
C PRO A 98 3.34 -4.40 -0.99
N ALA A 99 3.83 -3.82 0.12
CA ALA A 99 3.21 -2.64 0.69
C ALA A 99 3.51 -1.36 -0.10
N PHE A 100 4.72 -1.21 -0.64
CA PHE A 100 5.11 -0.05 -1.40
C PHE A 100 5.11 -0.31 -2.92
N SER A 101 4.84 0.73 -3.70
CA SER A 101 4.70 0.60 -5.16
C SER A 101 5.99 0.11 -5.83
N GLY A 102 7.16 0.63 -5.43
CA GLY A 102 8.44 0.17 -5.96
C GLY A 102 8.76 -1.29 -5.61
N GLU A 103 8.38 -1.75 -4.42
CA GLU A 103 8.46 -3.17 -4.03
C GLU A 103 7.52 -4.02 -4.88
N SER A 104 6.29 -3.53 -5.11
CA SER A 104 5.29 -4.19 -5.94
C SER A 104 5.77 -4.35 -7.38
N GLU A 105 6.36 -3.31 -7.97
CA GLU A 105 6.95 -3.39 -9.32
C GLU A 105 8.05 -4.46 -9.43
N ALA A 106 8.89 -4.56 -8.39
CA ALA A 106 10.01 -5.48 -8.37
C ALA A 106 9.63 -6.93 -8.04
N ALA A 107 8.64 -7.14 -7.17
CA ALA A 107 8.26 -8.46 -6.66
C ALA A 107 7.15 -9.14 -7.49
N ASN A 108 6.14 -8.38 -7.95
CA ASN A 108 4.94 -8.94 -8.59
C ASN A 108 5.22 -9.76 -9.85
N PRO A 109 6.21 -9.47 -10.71
CA PRO A 109 6.56 -10.35 -11.81
C PRO A 109 6.87 -11.78 -11.38
N LEU A 110 7.56 -11.95 -10.26
CA LEU A 110 7.91 -13.27 -9.71
C LEU A 110 6.73 -13.93 -8.99
N LEU A 111 5.93 -13.16 -8.27
CA LEU A 111 4.73 -13.64 -7.61
C LEU A 111 3.67 -14.08 -8.64
N ASP A 112 3.54 -13.36 -9.74
CA ASP A 112 2.64 -13.71 -10.84
C ASP A 112 3.08 -15.00 -11.53
N GLN A 113 4.36 -15.15 -11.87
CA GLN A 113 4.93 -16.40 -12.39
C GLN A 113 4.69 -17.57 -11.43
N GLY A 114 4.80 -17.33 -10.11
CA GLY A 114 4.51 -18.30 -9.05
C GLY A 114 3.01 -18.56 -8.82
N SER A 115 2.12 -17.89 -9.55
CA SER A 115 0.66 -17.92 -9.36
C SER A 115 0.26 -17.60 -7.90
N VAL A 116 0.96 -16.68 -7.24
CA VAL A 116 0.66 -16.24 -5.86
C VAL A 116 -0.23 -15.01 -5.92
N ALA A 117 -1.45 -15.10 -5.43
CA ALA A 117 -2.34 -13.96 -5.32
C ALA A 117 -1.75 -12.90 -4.38
N THR A 118 -1.75 -11.65 -4.82
CA THR A 118 -1.33 -10.49 -4.02
C THR A 118 -2.51 -9.53 -3.84
N ILE A 119 -2.67 -9.02 -2.62
CA ILE A 119 -3.62 -7.95 -2.34
C ILE A 119 -2.85 -6.86 -1.59
N SER A 120 -2.53 -5.77 -2.29
CA SER A 120 -1.88 -4.63 -1.64
C SER A 120 -2.89 -3.81 -0.83
N ALA A 121 -2.50 -3.46 0.38
CA ALA A 121 -3.25 -2.62 1.29
C ALA A 121 -2.77 -1.15 1.29
N SER A 122 -1.76 -0.82 0.46
CA SER A 122 -1.08 0.48 0.52
C SER A 122 -0.36 0.93 -0.76
N ALA A 123 -0.03 0.03 -1.71
CA ALA A 123 0.63 0.42 -2.95
C ALA A 123 -0.36 1.06 -3.93
N THR A 124 -0.19 2.34 -4.22
CA THR A 124 -1.14 3.18 -4.96
C THR A 124 -0.74 3.50 -6.39
N ALA A 125 0.52 3.26 -6.81
CA ALA A 125 0.93 3.59 -8.18
C ALA A 125 -0.02 2.99 -9.22
N ALA A 126 -0.55 3.82 -10.12
CA ALA A 126 -1.52 3.43 -11.14
C ALA A 126 -0.96 2.36 -12.08
N SER A 127 0.32 2.47 -12.42
CA SER A 127 1.03 1.54 -13.32
C SER A 127 0.98 0.08 -12.88
N LEU A 128 0.72 -0.22 -11.60
CA LEU A 128 0.70 -1.59 -11.08
C LEU A 128 -0.43 -2.43 -11.69
N SER A 129 -1.58 -1.84 -11.94
CA SER A 129 -2.74 -2.51 -12.56
C SER A 129 -2.66 -2.59 -14.08
N GLU A 130 -1.71 -1.86 -14.69
CA GLU A 130 -1.50 -1.82 -16.13
C GLU A 130 -0.50 -2.88 -16.63
N ARG A 131 0.19 -3.56 -15.69
CA ARG A 131 1.23 -4.57 -16.02
C ARG A 131 0.70 -5.90 -16.53
N GLY A 132 -0.62 -6.13 -16.43
CA GLY A 132 -1.25 -7.38 -16.88
C GLY A 132 -1.00 -8.57 -15.96
N TRP A 133 -0.59 -8.35 -14.71
CA TRP A 133 -0.45 -9.42 -13.70
C TRP A 133 -1.82 -9.90 -13.24
N GLY A 134 -2.15 -11.16 -13.54
CA GLY A 134 -3.42 -11.77 -13.14
C GLY A 134 -3.53 -12.06 -11.64
N THR A 135 -2.47 -11.87 -10.91
CA THR A 135 -2.39 -12.13 -9.46
C THR A 135 -2.47 -10.86 -8.60
N PHE A 136 -2.29 -9.67 -9.21
CA PHE A 136 -2.27 -8.40 -8.50
C PHE A 136 -3.69 -7.88 -8.22
N HIS A 137 -3.91 -7.44 -6.97
CA HIS A 137 -5.12 -6.74 -6.53
C HIS A 137 -4.73 -5.70 -5.48
N ARG A 138 -5.61 -4.69 -5.26
CA ARG A 138 -5.49 -3.75 -4.13
C ARG A 138 -6.85 -3.41 -3.52
N VAL A 139 -6.86 -3.14 -2.21
CA VAL A 139 -8.07 -2.83 -1.44
C VAL A 139 -8.16 -1.35 -1.04
N LEU A 140 -7.57 -0.47 -1.86
CA LEU A 140 -7.62 0.99 -1.71
C LEU A 140 -7.59 1.64 -3.09
N GLY A 141 -7.77 2.97 -3.15
CA GLY A 141 -7.70 3.72 -4.40
C GLY A 141 -6.26 3.86 -4.92
N SER A 142 -6.15 4.09 -6.23
CA SER A 142 -4.86 4.35 -6.89
C SER A 142 -4.52 5.84 -6.92
N ASP A 143 -3.30 6.14 -7.40
CA ASP A 143 -2.84 7.51 -7.63
C ASP A 143 -3.66 8.23 -8.72
N ASP A 144 -4.35 7.49 -9.60
CA ASP A 144 -5.32 8.07 -10.56
C ASP A 144 -6.54 8.66 -9.85
N THR A 145 -6.85 8.21 -8.65
CA THR A 145 -7.91 8.79 -7.80
C THR A 145 -7.32 9.84 -6.87
N GLN A 146 -6.21 9.53 -6.20
CA GLN A 146 -5.62 10.38 -5.17
C GLN A 146 -4.98 11.65 -5.74
N GLY A 147 -4.19 11.54 -6.82
CA GLY A 147 -3.47 12.68 -7.38
C GLY A 147 -4.41 13.79 -7.85
N PRO A 148 -5.43 13.49 -8.68
CA PRO A 148 -6.43 14.50 -9.04
C PRO A 148 -7.18 15.08 -7.85
N ALA A 149 -7.51 14.30 -6.83
CA ALA A 149 -8.13 14.81 -5.62
C ALA A 149 -7.21 15.77 -4.86
N ALA A 150 -5.93 15.42 -4.70
CA ALA A 150 -4.93 16.31 -4.09
C ALA A 150 -4.76 17.61 -4.88
N GLY A 151 -4.66 17.53 -6.21
CA GLY A 151 -4.59 18.69 -7.09
C GLY A 151 -5.81 19.60 -6.94
N ARG A 152 -7.04 19.04 -6.96
CA ARG A 152 -8.28 19.80 -6.72
C ARG A 152 -8.31 20.44 -5.34
N TYR A 153 -7.87 19.74 -4.31
CA TYR A 153 -7.80 20.29 -2.96
C TYR A 153 -6.86 21.50 -2.88
N ILE A 154 -5.69 21.42 -3.50
CA ILE A 154 -4.73 22.53 -3.60
C ILE A 154 -5.36 23.70 -4.34
N ASP A 155 -6.02 23.45 -5.46
CA ASP A 155 -6.63 24.49 -6.29
C ASP A 155 -7.83 25.19 -5.61
N THR A 156 -8.77 24.40 -5.08
CA THR A 156 -10.09 24.91 -4.67
C THR A 156 -10.17 25.23 -3.19
N VAL A 157 -9.51 24.46 -2.33
CA VAL A 157 -9.57 24.64 -0.87
C VAL A 157 -8.44 25.52 -0.37
N LEU A 158 -7.20 25.27 -0.83
CA LEU A 158 -6.04 26.05 -0.44
C LEU A 158 -5.84 27.30 -1.32
N ALA A 159 -6.50 27.35 -2.48
CA ALA A 159 -6.34 28.39 -3.49
C ALA A 159 -4.86 28.61 -3.90
N GLY A 160 -4.08 27.52 -3.95
CA GLY A 160 -2.65 27.53 -4.27
C GLY A 160 -2.40 28.09 -5.67
N ARG A 161 -1.51 29.08 -5.78
CA ARG A 161 -1.19 29.77 -7.04
C ARG A 161 0.23 29.51 -7.51
N LYS A 162 1.13 29.23 -6.58
CA LYS A 162 2.53 28.92 -6.83
C LYS A 162 2.88 27.62 -6.13
N VAL A 163 2.71 26.50 -6.82
CA VAL A 163 2.95 25.18 -6.26
C VAL A 163 4.33 24.68 -6.63
N PHE A 164 5.11 24.29 -5.63
CA PHE A 164 6.38 23.61 -5.80
C PHE A 164 6.16 22.12 -5.58
N VAL A 165 6.45 21.29 -6.59
CA VAL A 165 6.22 19.85 -6.54
C VAL A 165 7.54 19.12 -6.32
N ILE A 166 7.54 18.13 -5.43
CA ILE A 166 8.71 17.30 -5.11
C ILE A 166 8.28 15.84 -5.13
N ASP A 167 9.04 14.98 -5.80
CA ASP A 167 8.88 13.51 -5.72
C ASP A 167 10.15 12.85 -5.16
N ASP A 168 10.02 11.60 -4.70
CA ASP A 168 11.08 10.82 -4.10
C ASP A 168 11.86 9.94 -5.11
N ALA A 169 11.71 10.13 -6.41
CA ALA A 169 12.24 9.27 -7.48
C ALA A 169 11.67 7.84 -7.52
N GLY A 170 10.81 7.47 -6.57
CA GLY A 170 10.17 6.16 -6.52
C GLY A 170 8.94 6.06 -7.40
N ALA A 171 8.53 4.84 -7.74
CA ALA A 171 7.34 4.60 -8.56
C ALA A 171 6.07 5.26 -7.97
N TYR A 172 5.94 5.28 -6.63
CA TYR A 172 4.86 5.95 -5.93
C TYR A 172 4.96 7.47 -6.05
N GLY A 173 6.07 8.06 -5.58
CA GLY A 173 6.17 9.52 -5.49
C GLY A 173 6.11 10.20 -6.85
N GLN A 174 6.79 9.64 -7.87
CA GLN A 174 6.75 10.16 -9.24
C GLN A 174 5.34 10.02 -9.86
N GLY A 175 4.69 8.88 -9.67
CA GLY A 175 3.35 8.63 -10.18
C GLY A 175 2.35 9.63 -9.61
N LEU A 176 2.30 9.74 -8.30
CA LEU A 176 1.40 10.65 -7.60
C LEU A 176 1.67 12.13 -7.97
N ALA A 177 2.95 12.55 -7.96
CA ALA A 177 3.32 13.92 -8.34
C ALA A 177 2.88 14.26 -9.77
N SER A 178 3.05 13.34 -10.72
CA SER A 178 2.60 13.55 -12.11
C SER A 178 1.10 13.81 -12.19
N ARG A 179 0.27 13.06 -11.46
CA ARG A 179 -1.18 13.26 -11.44
C ARG A 179 -1.60 14.60 -10.81
N VAL A 180 -0.86 15.05 -9.81
CA VAL A 180 -1.07 16.38 -9.22
C VAL A 180 -0.69 17.49 -10.20
N ILE A 181 0.44 17.35 -10.89
CA ILE A 181 0.91 18.31 -11.92
C ILE A 181 -0.11 18.43 -13.05
N GLU A 182 -0.66 17.31 -13.53
CA GLU A 182 -1.69 17.30 -14.59
C GLU A 182 -2.90 18.18 -14.23
N VAL A 183 -3.31 18.19 -12.96
CA VAL A 183 -4.46 19.01 -12.51
C VAL A 183 -4.07 20.48 -12.33
N LEU A 184 -2.88 20.74 -11.78
CA LEU A 184 -2.47 22.09 -11.41
C LEU A 184 -1.95 22.91 -12.60
N GLY A 185 -1.39 22.26 -13.62
CA GLY A 185 -0.90 22.93 -14.84
C GLY A 185 0.06 24.08 -14.54
N ASP A 186 -0.25 25.25 -15.06
CA ASP A 186 0.59 26.47 -14.94
C ASP A 186 0.78 26.99 -13.49
N ARG A 187 0.05 26.44 -12.52
CA ARG A 187 0.27 26.77 -11.10
C ARG A 187 1.54 26.11 -10.55
N VAL A 188 2.06 25.07 -11.21
CA VAL A 188 3.31 24.42 -10.83
C VAL A 188 4.48 25.29 -11.30
N VAL A 189 5.09 26.02 -10.38
CA VAL A 189 6.21 26.92 -10.69
C VAL A 189 7.52 26.16 -10.85
N GLN A 190 7.65 25.00 -10.19
CA GLN A 190 8.80 24.12 -10.32
C GLN A 190 8.45 22.71 -9.86
N SER A 191 9.03 21.70 -10.51
CA SER A 191 8.99 20.29 -10.10
C SER A 191 10.42 19.74 -10.05
N ILE A 192 10.73 19.05 -8.96
CA ILE A 192 12.06 18.43 -8.76
C ILE A 192 11.93 17.03 -8.17
N THR A 193 12.95 16.24 -8.35
CA THR A 193 13.10 14.93 -7.72
C THR A 193 14.11 15.00 -6.58
N MET A 194 13.74 14.43 -5.43
CA MET A 194 14.59 14.29 -4.23
C MET A 194 14.74 12.81 -3.89
N PRO A 195 15.80 12.11 -4.38
CA PRO A 195 15.93 10.68 -4.15
C PRO A 195 15.96 10.30 -2.66
N PRO A 196 15.41 9.12 -2.29
CA PRO A 196 15.43 8.63 -0.92
C PRO A 196 16.85 8.56 -0.35
N GLY A 197 16.96 8.85 0.94
CA GLY A 197 18.27 8.83 1.62
C GLY A 197 19.19 9.99 1.26
N SER A 198 18.70 11.02 0.56
CA SER A 198 19.45 12.26 0.32
C SER A 198 19.89 12.85 1.66
N ALA A 199 21.17 12.74 1.97
CA ALA A 199 21.74 13.21 3.23
C ALA A 199 21.71 14.74 3.34
N ASP A 200 21.76 15.42 2.20
CA ASP A 200 21.76 16.88 2.08
C ASP A 200 20.57 17.35 1.23
N ILE A 201 19.58 17.88 1.91
CA ILE A 201 18.39 18.47 1.28
C ILE A 201 18.46 20.00 1.21
N ARG A 202 19.63 20.60 1.52
CA ARG A 202 19.81 22.06 1.51
C ARG A 202 19.58 22.65 0.13
N ASP A 203 20.01 21.96 -0.93
CA ASP A 203 19.80 22.43 -2.31
C ASP A 203 18.31 22.46 -2.64
N VAL A 204 17.54 21.45 -2.22
CA VAL A 204 16.07 21.42 -2.37
C VAL A 204 15.43 22.59 -1.63
N VAL A 205 15.84 22.83 -0.37
CA VAL A 205 15.32 23.94 0.45
C VAL A 205 15.68 25.29 -0.16
N THR A 206 16.89 25.45 -0.73
CA THR A 206 17.31 26.67 -1.43
C THR A 206 16.46 26.93 -2.66
N GLN A 207 16.14 25.90 -3.43
CA GLN A 207 15.24 26.01 -4.59
C GLN A 207 13.81 26.40 -4.17
N ILE A 208 13.29 25.83 -3.08
CA ILE A 208 11.99 26.20 -2.52
C ILE A 208 11.99 27.69 -2.13
N GLN A 209 13.04 28.16 -1.43
CA GLN A 209 13.14 29.57 -1.05
C GLN A 209 13.18 30.50 -2.28
N ALA A 210 13.95 30.14 -3.31
CA ALA A 210 14.06 30.94 -4.54
C ALA A 210 12.74 31.00 -5.32
N ALA A 211 12.00 29.90 -5.38
CA ALA A 211 10.68 29.84 -6.03
C ALA A 211 9.60 30.60 -5.24
N ALA A 212 9.78 30.78 -3.94
CA ALA A 212 8.82 31.41 -3.03
C ALA A 212 7.38 30.93 -3.25
N PRO A 213 7.11 29.61 -3.13
CA PRO A 213 5.78 29.06 -3.36
C PRO A 213 4.83 29.39 -2.20
N ASP A 214 3.52 29.35 -2.47
CA ASP A 214 2.50 29.37 -1.42
C ASP A 214 2.13 27.94 -0.96
N THR A 215 2.41 26.95 -1.80
CA THR A 215 2.12 25.53 -1.54
C THR A 215 3.29 24.65 -1.99
N ILE A 216 3.65 23.66 -1.18
CA ILE A 216 4.58 22.59 -1.52
C ILE A 216 3.77 21.31 -1.58
N PHE A 217 3.86 20.57 -2.68
CA PHE A 217 3.37 19.20 -2.77
C PHE A 217 4.54 18.23 -2.71
N TYR A 218 4.43 17.18 -1.87
CA TYR A 218 5.44 16.13 -1.74
C TYR A 218 4.84 14.75 -1.99
N GLY A 219 5.37 14.04 -2.99
CA GLY A 219 5.12 12.63 -3.27
C GLY A 219 6.26 11.77 -2.76
N GLY A 220 6.01 10.98 -1.71
CA GLY A 220 7.01 10.12 -1.07
C GLY A 220 6.58 9.74 0.35
N TYR A 221 7.57 9.40 1.20
CA TYR A 221 7.29 8.82 2.51
C TYR A 221 7.61 9.76 3.67
N TYR A 222 7.02 9.47 4.83
CA TYR A 222 6.97 10.36 5.99
C TYR A 222 8.33 10.74 6.58
N GLY A 223 9.33 9.85 6.53
CA GLY A 223 10.66 10.14 7.08
C GLY A 223 11.34 11.29 6.36
N GLU A 224 11.42 11.23 5.02
CA GLU A 224 11.98 12.29 4.17
C GLU A 224 11.14 13.56 4.22
N ALA A 225 9.80 13.42 4.13
CA ALA A 225 8.87 14.54 4.21
C ALA A 225 9.05 15.35 5.49
N GLY A 226 9.20 14.68 6.63
CA GLY A 226 9.41 15.33 7.91
C GLY A 226 10.74 16.08 7.96
N ARG A 227 11.83 15.46 7.52
CA ARG A 227 13.16 16.10 7.44
C ARG A 227 13.15 17.33 6.53
N LEU A 228 12.54 17.22 5.36
CA LEU A 228 12.38 18.32 4.41
C LEU A 228 11.63 19.48 5.03
N LEU A 229 10.45 19.22 5.59
CA LEU A 229 9.61 20.27 6.17
C LEU A 229 10.31 20.96 7.34
N ARG A 230 10.99 20.22 8.22
CA ARG A 230 11.78 20.80 9.32
C ARG A 230 12.82 21.79 8.81
N GLN A 231 13.60 21.40 7.78
CA GLN A 231 14.64 22.27 7.24
C GLN A 231 14.05 23.47 6.49
N ALA A 232 12.97 23.29 5.73
CA ALA A 232 12.28 24.41 5.07
C ALA A 232 11.75 25.42 6.08
N ARG A 233 11.14 24.97 7.19
CA ARG A 233 10.64 25.86 8.26
C ARG A 233 11.77 26.56 8.99
N ALA A 234 12.93 25.91 9.19
CA ALA A 234 14.08 26.50 9.85
C ALA A 234 14.67 27.72 9.10
N VAL A 235 14.47 27.80 7.80
CA VAL A 235 14.88 28.94 6.96
C VAL A 235 13.74 29.88 6.57
N GLY A 236 12.60 29.78 7.26
CA GLY A 236 11.48 30.71 7.13
C GLY A 236 10.50 30.42 5.98
N VAL A 237 10.53 29.25 5.35
CA VAL A 237 9.50 28.85 4.37
C VAL A 237 8.18 28.67 5.10
N THR A 238 7.14 29.40 4.66
CA THR A 238 5.79 29.39 5.26
C THR A 238 4.75 28.70 4.39
N ALA A 239 5.12 28.24 3.18
CA ALA A 239 4.22 27.55 2.24
C ALA A 239 3.44 26.44 2.91
N THR A 240 2.17 26.25 2.54
CA THR A 240 1.36 25.11 2.98
C THR A 240 1.97 23.83 2.47
N PHE A 241 2.22 22.86 3.36
CA PHE A 241 2.77 21.58 2.97
C PHE A 241 1.63 20.58 2.74
N VAL A 242 1.59 20.02 1.54
CA VAL A 242 0.62 19.00 1.13
C VAL A 242 1.37 17.74 0.70
N ALA A 243 0.91 16.56 1.10
CA ALA A 243 1.55 15.32 0.70
C ALA A 243 0.53 14.19 0.49
N GLY A 244 1.00 13.08 -0.08
CA GLY A 244 0.22 11.87 -0.25
C GLY A 244 0.19 10.97 1.00
N ASP A 245 -0.48 9.85 0.86
CA ASP A 245 -0.75 8.85 1.90
C ASP A 245 0.51 8.21 2.50
N GLY A 246 1.62 8.14 1.76
CA GLY A 246 2.93 7.71 2.27
C GLY A 246 3.46 8.58 3.42
N VAL A 247 2.91 9.78 3.59
CA VAL A 247 3.25 10.70 4.69
C VAL A 247 2.26 10.60 5.86
N LYS A 248 1.15 9.86 5.71
CA LYS A 248 0.13 9.74 6.75
C LYS A 248 0.57 8.81 7.88
N ASP A 249 1.49 9.27 8.68
CA ASP A 249 2.01 8.58 9.87
C ASP A 249 2.46 9.58 10.94
N ASP A 250 2.33 9.22 12.22
CA ASP A 250 2.79 10.06 13.34
C ASP A 250 4.31 10.30 13.27
N GLY A 251 5.06 9.42 12.62
CA GLY A 251 6.48 9.58 12.32
C GLY A 251 6.78 10.85 11.53
N PHE A 252 5.87 11.32 10.68
CA PHE A 252 6.01 12.61 10.00
C PHE A 252 6.10 13.77 11.00
N VAL A 253 5.19 13.81 11.99
CA VAL A 253 5.18 14.86 13.02
C VAL A 253 6.41 14.77 13.92
N ALA A 254 6.86 13.54 14.22
CA ALA A 254 8.06 13.30 15.00
C ALA A 254 9.33 13.81 14.27
N GLU A 255 9.47 13.52 12.98
CA GLU A 255 10.60 13.92 12.13
C GLU A 255 10.58 15.44 11.83
N ALA A 256 9.44 16.00 11.50
CA ALA A 256 9.32 17.43 11.21
C ALA A 256 9.50 18.29 12.46
N GLY A 257 9.09 17.79 13.59
CA GLY A 257 8.86 18.55 14.80
C GLY A 257 7.48 19.21 14.83
N LEU A 258 6.90 19.27 16.03
CA LEU A 258 5.50 19.66 16.24
C LEU A 258 5.15 21.02 15.61
N SER A 259 6.01 22.01 15.80
CA SER A 259 5.78 23.37 15.27
C SER A 259 5.85 23.40 13.74
N ALA A 260 6.80 22.69 13.13
CA ALA A 260 6.98 22.68 11.70
C ALA A 260 5.86 21.96 10.95
N ALA A 261 5.32 20.88 11.57
CA ALA A 261 4.28 20.07 10.99
C ALA A 261 2.89 20.69 11.04
N GLN A 262 2.62 21.67 11.91
CA GLN A 262 1.29 22.25 12.07
C GLN A 262 0.73 22.77 10.76
N GLY A 263 -0.55 22.44 10.48
CA GLY A 263 -1.26 22.84 9.26
C GLY A 263 -0.85 22.09 8.00
N ALA A 264 0.07 21.13 8.09
CA ALA A 264 0.34 20.25 6.95
C ALA A 264 -0.91 19.41 6.63
N VAL A 265 -1.16 19.22 5.33
CA VAL A 265 -2.30 18.46 4.79
C VAL A 265 -1.79 17.20 4.14
N ILE A 266 -2.40 16.08 4.49
CA ILE A 266 -2.07 14.78 3.90
C ILE A 266 -3.32 14.23 3.21
N THR A 267 -3.22 13.86 1.95
CA THR A 267 -4.31 13.18 1.23
C THR A 267 -4.14 11.66 1.33
N CYS A 268 -5.22 10.92 1.46
CA CYS A 268 -5.17 9.45 1.50
C CYS A 268 -6.44 8.85 0.89
N PRO A 269 -6.30 7.87 -0.04
CA PRO A 269 -7.42 7.06 -0.50
C PRO A 269 -7.74 5.94 0.52
N CYS A 270 -7.45 6.16 1.79
CA CYS A 270 -7.66 5.26 2.91
C CYS A 270 -8.73 5.80 3.85
N ARG A 271 -9.50 4.89 4.43
CA ARG A 271 -10.58 5.26 5.35
C ARG A 271 -10.03 5.72 6.70
N PRO A 272 -10.55 6.80 7.31
CA PRO A 272 -10.21 7.16 8.66
C PRO A 272 -10.56 6.01 9.62
N PRO A 273 -9.59 5.48 10.40
CA PRO A 273 -9.82 4.30 11.25
C PRO A 273 -10.95 4.47 12.28
N GLU A 274 -11.17 5.70 12.74
CA GLU A 274 -12.24 6.06 13.66
C GLU A 274 -13.64 5.96 13.03
N THR A 275 -13.73 5.95 11.71
CA THR A 275 -15.01 5.78 10.98
C THR A 275 -15.30 4.33 10.61
N VAL A 276 -14.36 3.43 10.92
CA VAL A 276 -14.54 1.99 10.69
C VAL A 276 -15.50 1.42 11.71
N GLY A 277 -16.53 0.77 11.22
CA GLY A 277 -17.59 0.20 12.08
C GLY A 277 -17.17 -1.05 12.84
N GLY A 278 -18.10 -1.55 13.68
CA GLY A 278 -17.91 -2.80 14.42
C GLY A 278 -16.97 -2.68 15.62
N SER A 279 -16.22 -3.76 15.88
CA SER A 279 -15.32 -3.86 17.03
C SER A 279 -13.83 -3.63 16.65
N PHE A 280 -13.52 -3.33 15.40
CA PHE A 280 -12.15 -3.30 14.88
C PHE A 280 -11.21 -2.42 15.72
N THR A 281 -11.57 -1.17 15.96
CA THR A 281 -10.72 -0.23 16.70
C THR A 281 -10.47 -0.69 18.12
N ARG A 282 -11.48 -1.22 18.80
CA ARG A 282 -11.35 -1.78 20.16
C ARG A 282 -10.48 -3.04 20.14
N ASP A 283 -10.77 -4.01 19.28
CA ASP A 283 -10.07 -5.29 19.21
C ASP A 283 -8.60 -5.08 18.80
N TYR A 284 -8.32 -4.07 17.96
CA TYR A 284 -6.97 -3.67 17.59
C TYR A 284 -6.23 -3.08 18.79
N HIS A 285 -6.87 -2.15 19.51
CA HIS A 285 -6.29 -1.55 20.73
C HIS A 285 -6.01 -2.61 21.80
N ASP A 286 -6.97 -3.51 22.04
CA ASP A 286 -6.83 -4.59 23.03
C ASP A 286 -5.66 -5.52 22.69
N LYS A 287 -5.38 -5.74 21.41
CA LYS A 287 -4.29 -6.63 20.97
C LYS A 287 -2.94 -5.94 20.93
N PHE A 288 -2.86 -4.68 20.45
CA PHE A 288 -1.60 -4.02 20.15
C PHE A 288 -1.27 -2.86 21.11
N GLY A 289 -2.16 -2.50 22.04
CA GLY A 289 -1.97 -1.44 23.05
C GLY A 289 -1.95 -0.02 22.47
N ARG A 290 -2.39 0.15 21.21
CA ARG A 290 -2.43 1.43 20.50
C ARG A 290 -3.59 1.50 19.51
N PRO A 291 -4.02 2.70 19.11
CA PRO A 291 -5.06 2.82 18.08
C PRO A 291 -4.57 2.28 16.72
N PRO A 292 -5.50 1.88 15.82
CA PRO A 292 -5.16 1.46 14.47
C PRO A 292 -4.47 2.59 13.70
N GLY A 293 -3.32 2.27 13.08
CA GLY A 293 -2.58 3.18 12.22
C GLY A 293 -3.03 3.13 10.77
N THR A 294 -2.42 3.96 9.93
CA THR A 294 -2.68 4.03 8.48
C THR A 294 -2.54 2.65 7.85
N PHE A 295 -3.50 2.27 6.99
CA PHE A 295 -3.59 1.00 6.27
C PHE A 295 -3.84 -0.26 7.12
N SER A 296 -4.04 -0.13 8.43
CA SER A 296 -4.33 -1.31 9.26
C SER A 296 -5.70 -1.94 8.96
N ALA A 297 -6.71 -1.13 8.64
CA ALA A 297 -8.04 -1.62 8.25
C ALA A 297 -8.01 -2.27 6.86
N GLU A 298 -7.27 -1.67 5.92
CA GLU A 298 -7.04 -2.22 4.58
C GLU A 298 -6.26 -3.54 4.64
N GLY A 299 -5.26 -3.64 5.54
CA GLY A 299 -4.54 -4.89 5.80
C GLY A 299 -5.44 -5.99 6.36
N TYR A 300 -6.37 -5.63 7.24
CA TYR A 300 -7.39 -6.53 7.75
C TYR A 300 -8.32 -7.02 6.64
N ASP A 301 -8.79 -6.12 5.77
CA ASP A 301 -9.66 -6.46 4.65
C ASP A 301 -8.96 -7.39 3.66
N ALA A 302 -7.72 -7.08 3.28
CA ALA A 302 -6.91 -7.93 2.40
C ALA A 302 -6.73 -9.35 2.96
N ALA A 303 -6.42 -9.47 4.25
CA ALA A 303 -6.31 -10.78 4.92
C ALA A 303 -7.65 -11.51 4.96
N THR A 304 -8.76 -10.79 5.20
CA THR A 304 -10.10 -11.36 5.24
C THR A 304 -10.47 -12.02 3.92
N VAL A 305 -10.12 -11.43 2.78
CA VAL A 305 -10.35 -12.05 1.46
C VAL A 305 -9.65 -13.41 1.36
N PHE A 306 -8.38 -13.51 1.76
CA PHE A 306 -7.66 -14.79 1.76
C PHE A 306 -8.26 -15.80 2.73
N LEU A 307 -8.66 -15.36 3.93
CA LEU A 307 -9.29 -16.23 4.93
C LEU A 307 -10.63 -16.79 4.43
N ARG A 308 -11.42 -15.99 3.71
CA ARG A 308 -12.64 -16.46 3.05
C ARG A 308 -12.34 -17.47 1.95
N GLY A 309 -11.25 -17.28 1.21
CA GLY A 309 -10.78 -18.26 0.23
C GLY A 309 -10.41 -19.61 0.89
N ILE A 310 -9.69 -19.58 2.00
CA ILE A 310 -9.34 -20.78 2.77
C ILE A 310 -10.60 -21.47 3.32
N GLU A 311 -11.55 -20.70 3.85
CA GLU A 311 -12.84 -21.21 4.35
C GLU A 311 -13.68 -21.87 3.26
N ALA A 312 -13.53 -21.41 2.01
CA ALA A 312 -14.16 -21.96 0.81
C ALA A 312 -13.34 -23.09 0.15
N ASP A 313 -12.35 -23.66 0.85
CA ASP A 313 -11.46 -24.73 0.35
C ASP A 313 -10.65 -24.35 -0.91
N ARG A 314 -10.26 -23.09 -1.05
CA ARG A 314 -9.38 -22.64 -2.13
C ARG A 314 -7.90 -22.82 -1.74
N LEU A 315 -7.50 -24.06 -1.54
CA LEU A 315 -6.24 -24.48 -0.91
C LEU A 315 -5.09 -24.67 -1.91
N SER A 316 -5.21 -24.23 -3.13
CA SER A 316 -4.10 -24.11 -4.09
C SER A 316 -3.97 -22.66 -4.59
N ARG A 317 -2.74 -22.24 -4.93
CA ARG A 317 -2.48 -20.88 -5.42
C ARG A 317 -3.40 -20.47 -6.58
N ARG A 318 -3.54 -21.35 -7.60
CA ARG A 318 -4.43 -21.06 -8.74
C ARG A 318 -5.90 -20.96 -8.33
N ALA A 319 -6.36 -21.78 -7.38
CA ALA A 319 -7.72 -21.68 -6.86
C ALA A 319 -7.91 -20.39 -6.07
N MET A 320 -6.90 -19.99 -5.29
CA MET A 320 -6.92 -18.74 -4.53
C MET A 320 -6.92 -17.52 -5.46
N VAL A 321 -6.06 -17.48 -6.51
CA VAL A 321 -6.07 -16.39 -7.51
C VAL A 321 -7.47 -16.22 -8.12
N ARG A 322 -8.08 -17.31 -8.60
CA ARG A 322 -9.44 -17.24 -9.16
C ARG A 322 -10.47 -16.77 -8.15
N PHE A 323 -10.34 -17.19 -6.90
CA PHE A 323 -11.24 -16.77 -5.83
C PHE A 323 -11.10 -15.27 -5.55
N VAL A 324 -9.88 -14.77 -5.39
CA VAL A 324 -9.60 -13.34 -5.14
C VAL A 324 -10.12 -12.49 -6.29
N SER A 325 -9.81 -12.84 -7.54
CA SER A 325 -10.26 -12.07 -8.71
C SER A 325 -11.79 -12.01 -8.87
N ALA A 326 -12.52 -13.01 -8.34
CA ALA A 326 -13.98 -13.07 -8.38
C ALA A 326 -14.64 -12.67 -7.04
N TYR A 327 -13.84 -12.19 -6.07
CA TYR A 327 -14.34 -11.88 -4.74
C TYR A 327 -15.26 -10.66 -4.76
N GLU A 328 -16.39 -10.81 -4.08
CA GLU A 328 -17.28 -9.70 -3.71
C GLU A 328 -17.78 -9.94 -2.29
N GLY A 329 -17.54 -8.98 -1.40
CA GLY A 329 -17.96 -9.11 -0.02
C GLY A 329 -17.70 -7.85 0.81
N PRO A 330 -18.30 -7.77 2.01
CA PRO A 330 -18.10 -6.64 2.90
C PRO A 330 -16.65 -6.64 3.43
N GLY A 331 -16.01 -5.47 3.42
CA GLY A 331 -14.81 -5.17 4.18
C GLY A 331 -15.11 -4.18 5.29
N LEU A 332 -14.09 -3.86 6.08
CA LEU A 332 -14.15 -2.79 7.08
C LEU A 332 -14.15 -1.41 6.42
N THR A 333 -13.34 -1.27 5.39
CA THR A 333 -13.13 0.02 4.71
C THR A 333 -14.18 0.28 3.66
N THR A 334 -14.55 -0.75 2.90
CA THR A 334 -15.51 -0.68 1.79
C THR A 334 -16.03 -2.06 1.44
N THR A 335 -16.96 -2.16 0.49
CA THR A 335 -17.26 -3.42 -0.19
C THR A 335 -16.09 -3.78 -1.10
N VAL A 336 -15.41 -4.89 -0.82
CA VAL A 336 -14.30 -5.35 -1.63
C VAL A 336 -14.84 -6.08 -2.85
N ARG A 337 -14.59 -5.51 -4.02
CA ARG A 337 -14.85 -6.10 -5.33
C ARG A 337 -13.80 -5.58 -6.30
N PHE A 338 -13.21 -6.48 -7.07
CA PHE A 338 -12.11 -6.13 -7.98
C PHE A 338 -12.57 -6.02 -9.42
N THR A 339 -11.95 -5.10 -10.16
CA THR A 339 -11.99 -5.05 -11.62
C THR A 339 -11.10 -6.14 -12.21
N PRO A 340 -11.17 -6.43 -13.51
CA PRO A 340 -10.25 -7.37 -14.16
C PRO A 340 -8.76 -7.00 -14.03
N SER A 341 -8.44 -5.73 -13.82
CA SER A 341 -7.07 -5.23 -13.58
C SER A 341 -6.64 -5.26 -12.11
N GLY A 342 -7.49 -5.77 -11.20
CA GLY A 342 -7.20 -5.87 -9.77
C GLY A 342 -7.44 -4.60 -8.96
N GLU A 343 -8.04 -3.56 -9.55
CA GLU A 343 -8.46 -2.35 -8.85
C GLU A 343 -9.75 -2.59 -8.06
N LEU A 344 -9.95 -1.84 -6.97
CA LEU A 344 -11.29 -1.70 -6.42
C LEU A 344 -12.22 -1.04 -7.45
N VAL A 345 -13.48 -1.44 -7.44
CA VAL A 345 -14.49 -0.75 -8.25
C VAL A 345 -14.65 0.68 -7.74
N ASP A 346 -14.56 1.67 -8.64
CA ASP A 346 -14.42 3.11 -8.36
C ASP A 346 -15.42 3.68 -7.35
N SER A 347 -16.67 3.20 -7.34
CA SER A 347 -17.70 3.66 -6.39
C SER A 347 -17.38 3.38 -4.92
N SER A 348 -16.31 2.61 -4.66
CA SER A 348 -15.89 2.20 -3.32
C SER A 348 -14.77 3.08 -2.72
N VAL A 349 -14.20 4.00 -3.51
CA VAL A 349 -13.02 4.79 -3.11
C VAL A 349 -13.42 6.22 -2.74
N THR A 350 -12.95 6.65 -1.58
CA THR A 350 -13.03 8.06 -1.13
C THR A 350 -11.64 8.52 -0.74
N VAL A 351 -11.20 9.65 -1.30
CA VAL A 351 -9.97 10.31 -0.87
C VAL A 351 -10.28 11.28 0.26
N TRP A 352 -9.52 11.19 1.33
CA TRP A 352 -9.67 12.07 2.50
C TRP A 352 -8.51 13.04 2.61
N ALA A 353 -8.79 14.27 3.04
CA ALA A 353 -7.79 15.19 3.56
C ALA A 353 -7.64 14.98 5.08
N TYR A 354 -6.40 14.96 5.53
CA TYR A 354 -6.04 14.94 6.95
C TYR A 354 -5.19 16.16 7.24
N GLN A 355 -5.35 16.74 8.42
CA GLN A 355 -4.54 17.86 8.86
C GLN A 355 -3.77 17.52 10.12
N VAL A 356 -2.55 18.02 10.21
CA VAL A 356 -1.79 17.96 11.48
C VAL A 356 -2.38 19.01 12.43
N ARG A 357 -3.00 18.51 13.50
CA ARG A 357 -3.55 19.32 14.61
C ARG A 357 -2.96 18.82 15.92
N GLY A 358 -2.14 19.63 16.56
CA GLY A 358 -1.36 19.17 17.70
C GLY A 358 -0.39 18.06 17.28
N ARG A 359 -0.44 16.90 17.94
CA ARG A 359 0.44 15.75 17.66
C ARG A 359 -0.17 14.72 16.73
N ALA A 360 -1.38 14.92 16.28
CA ALA A 360 -2.14 13.92 15.52
C ALA A 360 -2.44 14.38 14.09
N LEU A 361 -2.52 13.42 13.19
CA LEU A 361 -3.12 13.56 11.87
C LEU A 361 -4.63 13.28 12.02
N VAL A 362 -5.44 14.33 11.92
CA VAL A 362 -6.89 14.26 12.12
C VAL A 362 -7.59 14.33 10.77
N ALA A 363 -8.57 13.46 10.55
CA ALA A 363 -9.42 13.54 9.37
C ALA A 363 -10.13 14.89 9.34
N ASP A 364 -10.06 15.57 8.20
CA ASP A 364 -10.66 16.88 8.00
C ASP A 364 -11.94 16.76 7.17
N GLN A 365 -11.81 16.35 5.92
CA GLN A 365 -12.95 16.19 5.02
C GLN A 365 -12.66 15.19 3.88
N PRO A 366 -13.72 14.56 3.31
CA PRO A 366 -13.58 13.87 2.04
C PRO A 366 -13.33 14.91 0.93
N ILE A 367 -12.50 14.53 -0.04
CA ILE A 367 -12.20 15.34 -1.22
C ILE A 367 -13.06 14.82 -2.38
N PRO A 368 -13.94 15.63 -2.95
CA PRO A 368 -14.83 15.23 -4.04
C PRO A 368 -14.10 14.92 -5.35
#